data_93c230127df025783bbfd36b2714b711
#
_entry.id   93c230127df025783bbfd36b2714b711
#
_cell.length_a   1.000
_cell.length_b   1.000
_cell.length_c   1.000
_cell.angle_alpha   90.00
_cell.angle_beta   90.00
_cell.angle_gamma   90.00
#
_symmetry.space_group_name_H-M   'P 1'
#
loop_
_entity.id
_entity.type
_entity.pdbx_description
1 polymer ?
#
loop_
_entity_poly.entity_id
_entity_poly.type
_entity_poly.pdbx_seq_one_letter_code
_entity_poly.pdbx_strand_id
1 'polypeptide(L)'
;MLYPENLSVNNQGHLCIAGHDTVSLAKEFGTPLYVLNEDKVRSNCKGYKTAIDTYYGGNGLALYASKALCTMYTARIAADEGLGADVVSGGEIYTLKKAGFPMEKVFFHGNNKTPEEISLALDSGVGHIVVDNVYELDLLNEIAASKGMVQKILFRIKPGIDAHTHDFVRTGQIDSKFGVALENGEAFEIHKYASTLKNVCVDGVHCHIGSQIFEVEPFKEAAKVMMSFISDLRDKLGIDPHILNLGGGFSIKYVESDDPLAPYEYVKAAIDVVKEVAEERNIPLPYLVFEPGRSIVAEAGITLYTVGCVKDIQNVRTYVSVDGGMTDNPRYIMYGAKYSACIANKANAENVKEVTIAGKCCESGDLIQENVPLPLAEVGDTLAVLATGAYNYSMSSNYNRIPRPAMLAVKENGEKKIIIKRETYEDIVKNDLL
;
A
#
# COMPACT_ATOMS: atom_id res chain seq x y z
N MET A 1 2.16 23.96 -12.54
CA MET A 1 1.79 22.75 -11.76
C MET A 1 1.60 23.18 -10.31
N LEU A 2 0.45 22.86 -9.71
CA LEU A 2 0.26 22.99 -8.26
C LEU A 2 0.86 21.74 -7.60
N TYR A 3 1.91 21.95 -6.81
CA TYR A 3 2.53 20.84 -6.07
C TYR A 3 1.67 20.44 -4.86
N PRO A 4 1.66 19.16 -4.45
CA PRO A 4 1.08 18.73 -3.17
C PRO A 4 1.63 19.52 -1.97
N GLU A 5 0.84 19.61 -0.88
CA GLU A 5 1.20 20.42 0.30
C GLU A 5 2.57 20.12 0.92
N ASN A 6 3.05 18.88 0.80
CA ASN A 6 4.36 18.47 1.31
C ASN A 6 5.53 18.82 0.39
N LEU A 7 5.26 19.45 -0.76
CA LEU A 7 6.25 19.92 -1.73
C LEU A 7 6.16 21.45 -1.87
N SER A 8 7.28 22.08 -2.12
CA SER A 8 7.37 23.53 -2.34
C SER A 8 8.48 23.86 -3.34
N VAL A 9 8.57 25.11 -3.78
CA VAL A 9 9.66 25.56 -4.63
C VAL A 9 10.39 26.69 -3.88
N ASN A 10 11.72 26.57 -3.78
CA ASN A 10 12.55 27.57 -3.11
C ASN A 10 12.88 28.78 -4.02
N ASN A 11 13.59 29.75 -3.47
CA ASN A 11 13.98 30.97 -4.19
C ASN A 11 14.93 30.73 -5.38
N GLN A 12 15.54 29.56 -5.48
CA GLN A 12 16.39 29.16 -6.61
C GLN A 12 15.57 28.48 -7.72
N GLY A 13 14.26 28.28 -7.52
CA GLY A 13 13.39 27.55 -8.44
C GLY A 13 13.53 26.04 -8.32
N HIS A 14 14.13 25.53 -7.23
CA HIS A 14 14.28 24.11 -7.00
C HIS A 14 13.09 23.54 -6.24
N LEU A 15 12.68 22.34 -6.61
CA LEU A 15 11.71 21.54 -5.85
C LEU A 15 12.26 21.23 -4.46
N CYS A 16 11.41 21.35 -3.44
CA CYS A 16 11.72 20.97 -2.07
C CYS A 16 10.68 19.97 -1.54
N ILE A 17 11.12 19.03 -0.69
CA ILE A 17 10.29 18.10 0.07
C ILE A 17 10.60 18.26 1.56
N ALA A 18 9.58 18.47 2.40
CA ALA A 18 9.77 18.77 3.83
C ALA A 18 10.80 19.90 4.07
N GLY A 19 10.83 20.92 3.21
CA GLY A 19 11.79 22.02 3.28
C GLY A 19 13.21 21.70 2.76
N HIS A 20 13.51 20.47 2.40
CA HIS A 20 14.81 20.07 1.85
C HIS A 20 14.87 20.27 0.34
N ASP A 21 15.90 20.95 -0.15
CA ASP A 21 16.19 21.12 -1.58
C ASP A 21 16.56 19.80 -2.23
N THR A 22 15.72 19.32 -3.16
CA THR A 22 15.88 18.01 -3.79
C THR A 22 17.11 17.89 -4.68
N VAL A 23 17.57 19.00 -5.26
CA VAL A 23 18.81 19.06 -6.06
C VAL A 23 20.03 18.83 -5.16
N SER A 24 20.02 19.44 -3.98
CA SER A 24 21.05 19.23 -2.96
C SER A 24 21.04 17.80 -2.44
N LEU A 25 19.85 17.20 -2.21
CA LEU A 25 19.72 15.79 -1.81
C LEU A 25 20.26 14.86 -2.89
N ALA A 26 19.92 15.08 -4.16
CA ALA A 26 20.44 14.28 -5.28
C ALA A 26 21.97 14.34 -5.37
N LYS A 27 22.56 15.53 -5.15
CA LYS A 27 24.01 15.71 -5.15
C LYS A 27 24.69 15.03 -3.95
N GLU A 28 24.08 15.08 -2.75
CA GLU A 28 24.66 14.54 -1.51
C GLU A 28 24.58 13.01 -1.48
N PHE A 29 23.43 12.42 -1.89
CA PHE A 29 23.14 10.99 -1.73
C PHE A 29 23.21 10.19 -3.03
N GLY A 30 23.41 10.86 -4.17
CA GLY A 30 23.36 10.25 -5.50
C GLY A 30 21.96 9.87 -5.95
N THR A 31 21.79 9.63 -7.25
CA THR A 31 20.56 9.16 -7.88
C THR A 31 20.75 7.76 -8.48
N PRO A 32 19.69 6.99 -8.78
CA PRO A 32 18.31 7.23 -8.36
C PRO A 32 18.19 7.24 -6.82
N LEU A 33 17.26 8.05 -6.28
CA LEU A 33 17.07 8.20 -4.84
C LEU A 33 15.59 8.30 -4.50
N TYR A 34 15.07 7.41 -3.65
CA TYR A 34 13.76 7.61 -3.04
C TYR A 34 13.90 8.57 -1.86
N VAL A 35 13.00 9.56 -1.78
CA VAL A 35 12.93 10.49 -0.65
C VAL A 35 11.54 10.41 -0.05
N LEU A 36 11.46 10.14 1.24
CA LEU A 36 10.22 9.97 2.00
C LEU A 36 10.10 11.07 3.06
N ASN A 37 9.02 11.85 3.02
CA ASN A 37 8.67 12.80 4.08
C ASN A 37 8.05 12.05 5.26
N GLU A 38 8.78 11.88 6.36
CA GLU A 38 8.30 11.20 7.55
C GLU A 38 7.12 11.91 8.21
N ASP A 39 7.14 13.25 8.28
CA ASP A 39 6.06 14.00 8.92
C ASP A 39 4.73 13.81 8.18
N LYS A 40 4.76 13.74 6.84
CA LYS A 40 3.58 13.43 6.03
C LYS A 40 3.09 11.99 6.28
N VAL A 41 3.98 11.01 6.38
CA VAL A 41 3.62 9.62 6.72
C VAL A 41 2.93 9.57 8.09
N ARG A 42 3.51 10.22 9.11
CA ARG A 42 2.93 10.29 10.46
C ARG A 42 1.57 10.99 10.47
N SER A 43 1.46 12.11 9.76
CA SER A 43 0.21 12.86 9.63
C SER A 43 -0.89 11.99 8.99
N ASN A 44 -0.56 11.26 7.92
CA ASN A 44 -1.50 10.36 7.26
C ASN A 44 -1.95 9.22 8.20
N CYS A 45 -1.03 8.62 8.97
CA CYS A 45 -1.38 7.61 9.98
C CYS A 45 -2.35 8.17 11.03
N LYS A 46 -2.04 9.36 11.58
CA LYS A 46 -2.91 10.05 12.56
C LYS A 46 -4.28 10.35 12.00
N GLY A 47 -4.38 10.71 10.72
CA GLY A 47 -5.65 10.99 10.04
C GLY A 47 -6.64 9.83 10.13
N TYR A 48 -6.21 8.61 9.88
CA TYR A 48 -7.05 7.41 10.00
C TYR A 48 -7.46 7.14 11.45
N LYS A 49 -6.51 7.22 12.38
CA LYS A 49 -6.81 7.04 13.80
C LYS A 49 -7.83 8.07 14.27
N THR A 50 -7.62 9.35 13.95
CA THR A 50 -8.52 10.44 14.33
C THR A 50 -9.92 10.25 13.72
N ALA A 51 -10.04 9.78 12.50
CA ALA A 51 -11.31 9.48 11.87
C ALA A 51 -12.10 8.40 12.64
N ILE A 52 -11.43 7.30 13.00
CA ILE A 52 -12.03 6.21 13.80
C ILE A 52 -12.42 6.73 15.19
N ASP A 53 -11.56 7.48 15.85
CA ASP A 53 -11.82 8.05 17.17
C ASP A 53 -13.05 9.00 17.13
N THR A 54 -13.11 9.86 16.11
CA THR A 54 -14.16 10.88 15.97
C THR A 54 -15.50 10.29 15.58
N TYR A 55 -15.52 9.43 14.57
CA TYR A 55 -16.76 8.94 13.97
C TYR A 55 -17.24 7.62 14.56
N TYR A 56 -16.37 6.87 15.25
CA TYR A 56 -16.72 5.55 15.81
C TYR A 56 -16.34 5.37 17.29
N GLY A 57 -16.03 6.46 17.98
CA GLY A 57 -15.70 6.44 19.41
C GLY A 57 -14.45 5.62 19.75
N GLY A 58 -13.53 5.45 18.80
CA GLY A 58 -12.32 4.66 18.98
C GLY A 58 -12.52 3.14 18.92
N ASN A 59 -13.72 2.64 18.59
CA ASN A 59 -13.99 1.20 18.47
C ASN A 59 -13.50 0.62 17.16
N GLY A 60 -12.21 0.81 16.85
CA GLY A 60 -11.61 0.29 15.61
C GLY A 60 -10.11 0.52 15.50
N LEU A 61 -9.53 0.05 14.42
CA LEU A 61 -8.09 0.09 14.15
C LEU A 61 -7.82 0.31 12.66
N ALA A 62 -6.88 1.21 12.35
CA ALA A 62 -6.30 1.25 11.03
C ALA A 62 -5.06 0.35 10.98
N LEU A 63 -4.96 -0.51 9.97
CA LEU A 63 -3.79 -1.34 9.69
C LEU A 63 -2.98 -0.69 8.57
N TYR A 64 -1.70 -0.47 8.81
CA TYR A 64 -0.81 -0.11 7.72
C TYR A 64 -0.63 -1.31 6.78
N ALA A 65 -1.14 -1.21 5.54
CA ALA A 65 -0.93 -2.26 4.54
C ALA A 65 0.54 -2.25 4.09
N SER A 66 1.34 -3.11 4.71
CA SER A 66 2.81 -3.10 4.61
C SER A 66 3.31 -3.30 3.18
N LYS A 67 2.57 -4.02 2.34
CA LYS A 67 2.88 -4.22 0.91
C LYS A 67 3.13 -2.92 0.13
N ALA A 68 2.58 -1.79 0.60
CA ALA A 68 2.79 -0.48 -0.03
C ALA A 68 4.26 -0.04 0.09
N LEU A 69 4.84 -0.18 1.28
CA LEU A 69 6.27 0.08 1.56
C LEU A 69 6.68 -0.63 2.86
N CYS A 70 7.10 -1.89 2.77
CA CYS A 70 7.53 -2.67 3.92
C CYS A 70 9.00 -2.43 4.26
N THR A 71 9.26 -1.54 5.19
CA THR A 71 10.57 -1.32 5.78
C THR A 71 10.50 -1.34 7.31
N MET A 72 11.59 -1.65 8.01
CA MET A 72 11.61 -1.53 9.47
C MET A 72 11.27 -0.12 9.93
N TYR A 73 11.60 0.89 9.12
CA TYR A 73 11.37 2.30 9.44
C TYR A 73 9.88 2.66 9.36
N THR A 74 9.20 2.31 8.25
CA THR A 74 7.77 2.58 8.10
C THR A 74 6.93 1.76 9.07
N ALA A 75 7.32 0.50 9.34
CA ALA A 75 6.71 -0.31 10.38
C ALA A 75 6.79 0.38 11.76
N ARG A 76 7.96 0.93 12.11
CA ARG A 76 8.13 1.66 13.37
C ARG A 76 7.24 2.90 13.43
N ILE A 77 7.16 3.69 12.36
CA ILE A 77 6.27 4.85 12.29
C ILE A 77 4.81 4.42 12.53
N ALA A 78 4.34 3.39 11.84
CA ALA A 78 2.96 2.90 12.01
C ALA A 78 2.69 2.47 13.45
N ALA A 79 3.63 1.75 14.09
CA ALA A 79 3.53 1.35 15.50
C ALA A 79 3.51 2.56 16.44
N ASP A 80 4.40 3.54 16.24
CA ASP A 80 4.50 4.75 17.06
C ASP A 80 3.19 5.59 16.98
N GLU A 81 2.55 5.61 15.81
CA GLU A 81 1.26 6.30 15.61
C GLU A 81 0.04 5.45 16.05
N GLY A 82 0.28 4.25 16.60
CA GLY A 82 -0.75 3.41 17.19
C GLY A 82 -1.51 2.51 16.22
N LEU A 83 -1.10 2.43 14.96
CA LEU A 83 -1.70 1.56 13.96
C LEU A 83 -1.36 0.09 14.22
N GLY A 84 -2.17 -0.81 13.68
CA GLY A 84 -1.78 -2.19 13.40
C GLY A 84 -1.11 -2.32 12.02
N ALA A 85 -0.89 -3.53 11.55
CA ALA A 85 -0.36 -3.79 10.23
C ALA A 85 -1.01 -4.99 9.54
N ASP A 86 -1.14 -4.89 8.22
CA ASP A 86 -1.47 -5.95 7.29
C ASP A 86 -0.17 -6.47 6.67
N VAL A 87 0.06 -7.77 6.71
CA VAL A 87 1.22 -8.45 6.11
C VAL A 87 0.77 -9.59 5.20
N VAL A 88 1.57 -9.90 4.18
CA VAL A 88 1.19 -10.89 3.15
C VAL A 88 2.23 -11.99 2.93
N SER A 89 3.32 -11.99 3.70
CA SER A 89 4.39 -13.00 3.59
C SER A 89 5.20 -13.14 4.89
N GLY A 90 5.94 -14.24 4.99
CA GLY A 90 6.91 -14.44 6.07
C GLY A 90 7.99 -13.36 6.12
N GLY A 91 8.39 -12.82 4.97
CA GLY A 91 9.35 -11.70 4.90
C GLY A 91 8.83 -10.42 5.55
N GLU A 92 7.55 -10.09 5.33
CA GLU A 92 6.91 -8.94 5.97
C GLU A 92 6.74 -9.18 7.48
N ILE A 93 6.30 -10.37 7.92
CA ILE A 93 6.24 -10.75 9.34
C ILE A 93 7.61 -10.56 10.01
N TYR A 94 8.66 -11.07 9.37
CA TYR A 94 10.02 -10.96 9.89
C TYR A 94 10.48 -9.50 9.99
N THR A 95 10.16 -8.68 8.98
CA THR A 95 10.49 -7.24 8.97
C THR A 95 9.82 -6.50 10.12
N LEU A 96 8.52 -6.73 10.33
CA LEU A 96 7.78 -6.11 11.43
C LEU A 96 8.33 -6.55 12.80
N LYS A 97 8.58 -7.85 12.98
CA LYS A 97 9.18 -8.38 14.21
C LYS A 97 10.55 -7.76 14.51
N LYS A 98 11.39 -7.59 13.49
CA LYS A 98 12.71 -6.92 13.63
C LYS A 98 12.58 -5.43 13.94
N ALA A 99 11.51 -4.77 13.48
CA ALA A 99 11.22 -3.39 13.82
C ALA A 99 10.68 -3.21 15.25
N GLY A 100 10.37 -4.30 15.97
CA GLY A 100 9.74 -4.26 17.28
C GLY A 100 8.26 -3.86 17.22
N PHE A 101 7.58 -4.24 16.13
CA PHE A 101 6.14 -3.99 15.97
C PHE A 101 5.32 -4.84 16.96
N PRO A 102 4.20 -4.33 17.51
CA PRO A 102 3.29 -5.10 18.35
C PRO A 102 2.56 -6.17 17.53
N MET A 103 3.07 -7.42 17.57
CA MET A 103 2.63 -8.49 16.67
C MET A 103 1.18 -8.91 16.89
N GLU A 104 0.61 -8.68 18.05
CA GLU A 104 -0.82 -8.89 18.35
C GLU A 104 -1.76 -7.97 17.55
N LYS A 105 -1.23 -6.87 16.98
CA LYS A 105 -1.94 -5.96 16.07
C LYS A 105 -1.70 -6.25 14.59
N VAL A 106 -1.07 -7.39 14.28
CA VAL A 106 -0.77 -7.79 12.90
C VAL A 106 -1.86 -8.74 12.39
N PHE A 107 -2.28 -8.51 11.14
CA PHE A 107 -3.21 -9.36 10.38
C PHE A 107 -2.45 -9.96 9.19
N PHE A 108 -2.43 -11.29 9.10
CA PHE A 108 -1.71 -12.00 8.05
C PHE A 108 -2.63 -12.43 6.92
N HIS A 109 -2.49 -11.80 5.77
CA HIS A 109 -3.24 -12.02 4.55
C HIS A 109 -2.50 -12.92 3.54
N GLY A 110 -3.15 -13.23 2.42
CA GLY A 110 -2.60 -13.99 1.30
C GLY A 110 -3.46 -15.19 0.93
N ASN A 111 -3.47 -15.53 -0.34
CA ASN A 111 -4.29 -16.61 -0.89
C ASN A 111 -3.58 -17.97 -0.92
N ASN A 112 -2.31 -18.02 -0.56
CA ASN A 112 -1.49 -19.23 -0.56
C ASN A 112 -0.35 -19.10 0.46
N LYS A 113 -0.70 -19.15 1.74
CA LYS A 113 0.28 -19.15 2.84
C LYS A 113 0.92 -20.53 2.97
N THR A 114 2.26 -20.57 3.07
CA THR A 114 2.97 -21.85 3.26
C THR A 114 2.89 -22.34 4.71
N PRO A 115 3.10 -23.65 4.96
CA PRO A 115 3.16 -24.18 6.32
C PRO A 115 4.20 -23.45 7.20
N GLU A 116 5.34 -23.10 6.62
CA GLU A 116 6.43 -22.40 7.30
C GLU A 116 6.02 -20.96 7.65
N GLU A 117 5.29 -20.26 6.77
CA GLU A 117 4.80 -18.92 7.02
C GLU A 117 3.71 -18.90 8.10
N ILE A 118 2.79 -19.88 8.08
CA ILE A 118 1.78 -20.07 9.14
C ILE A 118 2.48 -20.34 10.48
N SER A 119 3.44 -21.27 10.50
CA SER A 119 4.21 -21.56 11.70
C SER A 119 4.95 -20.32 12.23
N LEU A 120 5.59 -19.55 11.34
CA LEU A 120 6.27 -18.31 11.68
C LEU A 120 5.30 -17.26 12.26
N ALA A 121 4.10 -17.14 11.70
CA ALA A 121 3.06 -16.23 12.17
C ALA A 121 2.64 -16.57 13.61
N LEU A 122 2.35 -17.85 13.87
CA LEU A 122 2.00 -18.34 15.21
C LEU A 122 3.14 -18.13 16.21
N ASP A 123 4.37 -18.49 15.86
CA ASP A 123 5.56 -18.34 16.72
C ASP A 123 5.93 -16.84 16.94
N SER A 124 5.47 -15.97 16.08
CA SER A 124 5.69 -14.54 16.21
C SER A 124 4.58 -13.82 16.99
N GLY A 125 3.49 -14.51 17.31
CA GLY A 125 2.35 -13.92 18.03
C GLY A 125 1.49 -13.02 17.17
N VAL A 126 1.38 -13.31 15.86
CA VAL A 126 0.47 -12.57 14.95
C VAL A 126 -0.96 -12.67 15.48
N GLY A 127 -1.61 -11.51 15.63
CA GLY A 127 -2.93 -11.42 16.26
C GLY A 127 -4.01 -12.18 15.50
N HIS A 128 -4.08 -11.95 14.18
CA HIS A 128 -5.11 -12.56 13.34
C HIS A 128 -4.53 -13.11 12.04
N ILE A 129 -5.08 -14.24 11.59
CA ILE A 129 -4.82 -14.77 10.24
C ILE A 129 -6.10 -14.61 9.43
N VAL A 130 -5.99 -13.93 8.29
CA VAL A 130 -7.10 -13.78 7.34
C VAL A 130 -7.06 -14.96 6.38
N VAL A 131 -7.93 -15.93 6.64
CA VAL A 131 -8.02 -17.19 5.93
C VAL A 131 -8.70 -16.99 4.58
N ASP A 132 -8.12 -17.55 3.54
CA ASP A 132 -8.55 -17.37 2.17
C ASP A 132 -9.35 -18.55 1.61
N ASN A 133 -9.12 -19.76 2.11
CA ASN A 133 -9.74 -20.98 1.61
C ASN A 133 -9.74 -22.12 2.66
N VAL A 134 -10.46 -23.21 2.35
CA VAL A 134 -10.63 -24.37 3.26
C VAL A 134 -9.31 -25.10 3.51
N TYR A 135 -8.47 -25.28 2.48
CA TYR A 135 -7.19 -25.97 2.64
C TYR A 135 -6.26 -25.23 3.65
N GLU A 136 -6.21 -23.91 3.55
CA GLU A 136 -5.48 -23.08 4.51
C GLU A 136 -6.05 -23.20 5.92
N LEU A 137 -7.39 -23.25 6.04
CA LEU A 137 -8.07 -23.42 7.33
C LEU A 137 -7.66 -24.72 8.02
N ASP A 138 -7.68 -25.85 7.29
CA ASP A 138 -7.27 -27.15 7.79
C ASP A 138 -5.81 -27.15 8.22
N LEU A 139 -4.93 -26.65 7.37
CA LEU A 139 -3.50 -26.54 7.63
C LEU A 139 -3.21 -25.67 8.87
N LEU A 140 -3.88 -24.53 8.99
CA LEU A 140 -3.77 -23.67 10.16
C LEU A 140 -4.22 -24.37 11.45
N ASN A 141 -5.37 -25.05 11.40
CA ASN A 141 -5.88 -25.80 12.55
C ASN A 141 -4.92 -26.90 12.99
N GLU A 142 -4.31 -27.65 12.05
CA GLU A 142 -3.32 -28.69 12.35
C GLU A 142 -2.04 -28.11 12.97
N ILE A 143 -1.48 -27.02 12.39
CA ILE A 143 -0.26 -26.40 12.90
C ILE A 143 -0.53 -25.79 14.28
N ALA A 144 -1.65 -25.10 14.47
CA ALA A 144 -2.03 -24.52 15.77
C ALA A 144 -2.21 -25.64 16.83
N ALA A 145 -2.86 -26.77 16.47
CA ALA A 145 -2.98 -27.94 17.34
C ALA A 145 -1.62 -28.48 17.78
N SER A 146 -0.67 -28.61 16.84
CA SER A 146 0.69 -29.11 17.13
C SER A 146 1.45 -28.23 18.12
N LYS A 147 1.08 -26.94 18.19
CA LYS A 147 1.67 -25.93 19.10
C LYS A 147 0.84 -25.72 20.37
N GLY A 148 -0.30 -26.41 20.53
CA GLY A 148 -1.22 -26.22 21.65
C GLY A 148 -1.87 -24.83 21.69
N MET A 149 -2.08 -24.21 20.54
CA MET A 149 -2.61 -22.87 20.37
C MET A 149 -4.02 -22.86 19.79
N VAL A 150 -4.74 -21.77 20.03
CA VAL A 150 -5.98 -21.42 19.31
C VAL A 150 -5.73 -20.07 18.63
N GLN A 151 -5.79 -20.05 17.29
CA GLN A 151 -5.56 -18.85 16.51
C GLN A 151 -6.86 -18.15 16.18
N LYS A 152 -6.90 -16.84 16.40
CA LYS A 152 -7.98 -15.97 15.92
C LYS A 152 -7.89 -15.76 14.41
N ILE A 153 -9.02 -15.92 13.72
CA ILE A 153 -9.09 -15.81 12.27
C ILE A 153 -10.21 -14.88 11.81
N LEU A 154 -10.01 -14.31 10.62
CA LEU A 154 -11.06 -13.72 9.80
C LEU A 154 -11.13 -14.53 8.50
N PHE A 155 -12.30 -14.59 7.89
CA PHE A 155 -12.38 -15.07 6.51
C PHE A 155 -12.41 -13.90 5.54
N ARG A 156 -11.63 -14.04 4.44
CA ARG A 156 -11.70 -13.10 3.33
C ARG A 156 -12.91 -13.43 2.47
N ILE A 157 -13.85 -12.50 2.41
CA ILE A 157 -15.13 -12.61 1.70
C ILE A 157 -15.07 -11.79 0.42
N LYS A 158 -15.59 -12.36 -0.67
CA LYS A 158 -15.89 -11.63 -1.92
C LYS A 158 -17.34 -11.13 -1.85
N PRO A 159 -17.57 -9.82 -1.65
CA PRO A 159 -18.92 -9.30 -1.47
C PRO A 159 -19.70 -9.11 -2.79
N GLY A 160 -19.11 -9.38 -3.96
CA GLY A 160 -19.75 -9.22 -5.25
C GLY A 160 -19.81 -7.78 -5.77
N ILE A 161 -19.00 -6.87 -5.25
CA ILE A 161 -19.06 -5.43 -5.57
C ILE A 161 -18.09 -5.07 -6.69
N ASP A 162 -18.55 -4.28 -7.67
CA ASP A 162 -17.73 -3.68 -8.72
C ASP A 162 -17.35 -2.23 -8.34
N ALA A 163 -16.06 -2.03 -8.04
CA ALA A 163 -15.54 -0.72 -7.68
C ALA A 163 -15.04 0.10 -8.89
N HIS A 164 -15.36 -0.31 -10.14
CA HIS A 164 -14.97 0.36 -11.38
C HIS A 164 -13.49 0.74 -11.48
N THR A 165 -12.61 -0.12 -10.95
CA THR A 165 -11.16 0.08 -10.97
C THR A 165 -10.48 -0.75 -12.07
N HIS A 166 -9.16 -0.54 -12.29
CA HIS A 166 -8.40 -1.31 -13.27
C HIS A 166 -8.48 -2.82 -13.00
N ASP A 167 -8.62 -3.65 -14.04
CA ASP A 167 -8.88 -5.10 -13.94
C ASP A 167 -7.90 -5.85 -13.01
N PHE A 168 -6.61 -5.49 -13.02
CA PHE A 168 -5.61 -6.12 -12.15
C PHE A 168 -5.71 -5.75 -10.65
N VAL A 169 -6.57 -4.79 -10.28
CA VAL A 169 -6.75 -4.35 -8.89
C VAL A 169 -8.18 -4.54 -8.38
N ARG A 170 -9.07 -5.15 -9.18
CA ARG A 170 -10.41 -5.59 -8.76
C ARG A 170 -10.30 -6.84 -7.91
N THR A 171 -10.83 -6.82 -6.70
CA THR A 171 -10.74 -7.96 -5.78
C THR A 171 -12.08 -8.36 -5.15
N GLY A 172 -13.13 -7.56 -5.34
CA GLY A 172 -14.46 -7.79 -4.77
C GLY A 172 -15.35 -8.73 -5.58
N GLN A 173 -14.98 -9.07 -6.83
CA GLN A 173 -15.79 -9.89 -7.73
C GLN A 173 -15.55 -11.39 -7.52
N ILE A 174 -16.53 -12.21 -7.96
CA ILE A 174 -16.45 -13.67 -7.86
C ILE A 174 -15.24 -14.25 -8.61
N ASP A 175 -14.89 -13.71 -9.76
CA ASP A 175 -13.68 -14.06 -10.53
C ASP A 175 -12.45 -13.33 -9.98
N SER A 176 -12.02 -13.76 -8.80
CA SER A 176 -10.80 -13.31 -8.13
C SER A 176 -10.12 -14.50 -7.48
N LYS A 177 -8.78 -14.51 -7.50
CA LYS A 177 -7.98 -15.55 -6.81
C LYS A 177 -8.09 -15.50 -5.28
N PHE A 178 -8.70 -14.47 -4.72
CA PHE A 178 -8.75 -14.21 -3.29
C PHE A 178 -10.12 -14.53 -2.71
N GLY A 179 -10.11 -15.19 -1.54
CA GLY A 179 -11.26 -15.32 -0.67
C GLY A 179 -12.39 -16.22 -1.18
N VAL A 180 -13.40 -16.37 -0.35
CA VAL A 180 -14.60 -17.17 -0.60
C VAL A 180 -15.78 -16.28 -1.02
N ALA A 181 -16.60 -16.78 -1.93
CA ALA A 181 -17.72 -16.02 -2.46
C ALA A 181 -18.93 -16.04 -1.50
N LEU A 182 -19.59 -14.89 -1.39
CA LEU A 182 -20.86 -14.78 -0.66
C LEU A 182 -22.03 -15.30 -1.49
N GLU A 183 -22.04 -15.00 -2.79
CA GLU A 183 -23.16 -15.26 -3.70
C GLU A 183 -23.52 -16.74 -3.87
N ASN A 184 -22.52 -17.63 -3.85
CA ASN A 184 -22.72 -19.08 -4.04
C ASN A 184 -22.83 -19.85 -2.71
N GLY A 185 -22.81 -19.17 -1.56
CA GLY A 185 -22.93 -19.77 -0.24
C GLY A 185 -21.62 -20.32 0.37
N GLU A 186 -20.50 -20.30 -0.35
CA GLU A 186 -19.19 -20.76 0.17
C GLU A 186 -18.82 -20.10 1.49
N ALA A 187 -19.10 -18.79 1.61
CA ALA A 187 -18.82 -18.04 2.82
C ALA A 187 -19.55 -18.59 4.05
N PHE A 188 -20.80 -19.04 3.92
CA PHE A 188 -21.54 -19.69 5.01
C PHE A 188 -20.96 -21.06 5.35
N GLU A 189 -20.68 -21.87 4.35
CA GLU A 189 -20.20 -23.24 4.56
C GLU A 189 -18.83 -23.27 5.23
N ILE A 190 -17.91 -22.36 4.86
CA ILE A 190 -16.59 -22.28 5.51
C ILE A 190 -16.70 -21.82 6.98
N HIS A 191 -17.60 -20.88 7.30
CA HIS A 191 -17.82 -20.46 8.69
C HIS A 191 -18.41 -21.59 9.53
N LYS A 192 -19.41 -22.32 8.98
CA LYS A 192 -20.00 -23.49 9.62
C LYS A 192 -18.96 -24.57 9.87
N TYR A 193 -18.08 -24.83 8.90
CA TYR A 193 -17.00 -25.80 9.06
C TYR A 193 -16.00 -25.34 10.12
N ALA A 194 -15.56 -24.09 10.08
CA ALA A 194 -14.61 -23.53 11.05
C ALA A 194 -15.12 -23.64 12.51
N SER A 195 -16.43 -23.51 12.73
CA SER A 195 -17.02 -23.63 14.06
C SER A 195 -16.89 -25.04 14.67
N THR A 196 -16.58 -26.07 13.87
CA THR A 196 -16.31 -27.44 14.32
C THR A 196 -14.86 -27.69 14.70
N LEU A 197 -13.95 -26.81 14.32
CA LEU A 197 -12.50 -26.90 14.55
C LEU A 197 -12.13 -26.37 15.94
N LYS A 198 -11.13 -26.97 16.58
CA LYS A 198 -10.78 -26.68 17.98
C LYS A 198 -9.65 -25.68 18.15
N ASN A 199 -8.81 -25.50 17.13
CA ASN A 199 -7.58 -24.74 17.23
C ASN A 199 -7.62 -23.43 16.40
N VAL A 200 -8.81 -23.06 15.93
CA VAL A 200 -9.12 -21.77 15.33
C VAL A 200 -10.35 -21.15 16.00
N CYS A 201 -10.39 -19.81 16.03
CA CYS A 201 -11.50 -19.04 16.56
C CYS A 201 -11.91 -18.01 15.51
N VAL A 202 -13.12 -18.10 14.98
CA VAL A 202 -13.66 -17.10 14.04
C VAL A 202 -13.95 -15.82 14.81
N ASP A 203 -13.09 -14.82 14.67
CA ASP A 203 -13.18 -13.54 15.37
C ASP A 203 -13.76 -12.42 14.48
N GLY A 204 -13.77 -12.62 13.14
CA GLY A 204 -14.28 -11.60 12.26
C GLY A 204 -14.43 -12.01 10.80
N VAL A 205 -14.83 -11.04 9.99
CA VAL A 205 -14.92 -11.12 8.54
C VAL A 205 -14.13 -9.99 7.89
N HIS A 206 -13.58 -10.24 6.71
CA HIS A 206 -12.80 -9.28 5.96
C HIS A 206 -13.30 -9.20 4.52
N CYS A 207 -13.28 -8.01 3.93
CA CYS A 207 -13.37 -7.83 2.49
C CYS A 207 -12.37 -6.77 2.00
N HIS A 208 -12.03 -6.84 0.72
CA HIS A 208 -11.26 -5.81 0.05
C HIS A 208 -11.75 -5.70 -1.39
N ILE A 209 -12.25 -4.53 -1.78
CA ILE A 209 -13.01 -4.34 -3.02
C ILE A 209 -12.20 -3.78 -4.19
N GLY A 210 -10.97 -3.32 -3.93
CA GLY A 210 -10.10 -2.79 -4.99
C GLY A 210 -9.07 -1.80 -4.50
N SER A 211 -8.48 -1.05 -5.43
CA SER A 211 -7.44 -0.07 -5.12
C SER A 211 -7.59 1.17 -6.01
N GLN A 212 -7.22 2.35 -5.48
CA GLN A 212 -7.37 3.64 -6.15
C GLN A 212 -8.85 3.93 -6.50
N ILE A 213 -9.72 3.76 -5.50
CA ILE A 213 -11.17 3.99 -5.61
C ILE A 213 -11.45 5.43 -5.20
N PHE A 214 -12.03 6.22 -6.11
CA PHE A 214 -12.30 7.64 -5.89
C PHE A 214 -13.65 7.90 -5.23
N GLU A 215 -14.61 7.01 -5.40
CA GLU A 215 -15.98 7.17 -4.94
C GLU A 215 -16.20 6.50 -3.58
N VAL A 216 -17.13 7.02 -2.77
CA VAL A 216 -17.47 6.43 -1.47
C VAL A 216 -18.50 5.31 -1.57
N GLU A 217 -19.32 5.30 -2.62
CA GLU A 217 -20.40 4.34 -2.81
C GLU A 217 -19.96 2.88 -2.72
N PRO A 218 -18.87 2.42 -3.36
CA PRO A 218 -18.39 1.04 -3.22
C PRO A 218 -18.05 0.67 -1.76
N PHE A 219 -17.53 1.60 -0.97
CA PHE A 219 -17.24 1.36 0.45
C PHE A 219 -18.53 1.25 1.29
N LYS A 220 -19.53 2.07 1.01
CA LYS A 220 -20.86 1.99 1.64
C LYS A 220 -21.53 0.66 1.35
N GLU A 221 -21.50 0.24 0.08
CA GLU A 221 -22.08 -1.03 -0.37
C GLU A 221 -21.36 -2.21 0.29
N ALA A 222 -20.02 -2.20 0.36
CA ALA A 222 -19.24 -3.20 1.07
C ALA A 222 -19.62 -3.28 2.55
N ALA A 223 -19.74 -2.15 3.22
CA ALA A 223 -20.16 -2.09 4.62
C ALA A 223 -21.56 -2.69 4.81
N LYS A 224 -22.52 -2.35 3.94
CA LYS A 224 -23.89 -2.87 3.99
C LYS A 224 -23.96 -4.38 3.79
N VAL A 225 -23.28 -4.89 2.76
CA VAL A 225 -23.24 -6.33 2.44
C VAL A 225 -22.60 -7.12 3.59
N MET A 226 -21.45 -6.65 4.07
CA MET A 226 -20.71 -7.35 5.13
C MET A 226 -21.43 -7.32 6.47
N MET A 227 -22.08 -6.22 6.83
CA MET A 227 -22.92 -6.13 8.03
C MET A 227 -24.15 -7.04 7.97
N SER A 228 -24.79 -7.13 6.78
CA SER A 228 -25.88 -8.07 6.57
C SER A 228 -25.41 -9.51 6.71
N PHE A 229 -24.21 -9.83 6.19
CA PHE A 229 -23.62 -11.15 6.34
C PHE A 229 -23.30 -11.50 7.80
N ILE A 230 -22.78 -10.55 8.59
CA ILE A 230 -22.59 -10.75 10.04
C ILE A 230 -23.91 -11.06 10.74
N SER A 231 -24.98 -10.31 10.43
CA SER A 231 -26.32 -10.61 10.98
C SER A 231 -26.77 -12.04 10.63
N ASP A 232 -26.59 -12.43 9.38
CA ASP A 232 -26.97 -13.76 8.91
C ASP A 232 -26.15 -14.89 9.57
N LEU A 233 -24.85 -14.68 9.82
CA LEU A 233 -24.01 -15.65 10.55
C LEU A 233 -24.50 -15.87 11.98
N ARG A 234 -24.92 -14.79 12.65
CA ARG A 234 -25.51 -14.86 13.99
C ARG A 234 -26.83 -15.63 13.98
N ASP A 235 -27.74 -15.25 13.09
CA ASP A 235 -29.11 -15.79 13.06
C ASP A 235 -29.14 -17.25 12.61
N LYS A 236 -28.32 -17.63 11.63
CA LYS A 236 -28.38 -18.95 11.01
C LYS A 236 -27.39 -19.95 11.61
N LEU A 237 -26.23 -19.48 12.09
CA LEU A 237 -25.14 -20.37 12.57
C LEU A 237 -24.81 -20.15 14.06
N GLY A 238 -25.34 -19.12 14.70
CA GLY A 238 -24.96 -18.75 16.07
C GLY A 238 -23.49 -18.28 16.19
N ILE A 239 -22.87 -17.86 15.09
CA ILE A 239 -21.52 -17.32 15.04
C ILE A 239 -21.61 -15.81 15.15
N ASP A 240 -20.89 -15.20 16.09
CA ASP A 240 -20.90 -13.77 16.37
C ASP A 240 -19.53 -13.14 16.08
N PRO A 241 -19.22 -12.76 14.84
CA PRO A 241 -17.96 -12.13 14.50
C PRO A 241 -17.84 -10.75 15.16
N HIS A 242 -16.75 -10.53 15.92
CA HIS A 242 -16.52 -9.28 16.62
C HIS A 242 -15.87 -8.22 15.73
N ILE A 243 -15.12 -8.63 14.68
CA ILE A 243 -14.35 -7.75 13.80
C ILE A 243 -14.99 -7.68 12.42
N LEU A 244 -15.20 -6.46 11.93
CA LEU A 244 -15.46 -6.18 10.52
C LEU A 244 -14.28 -5.43 9.92
N ASN A 245 -13.52 -6.10 9.05
CA ASN A 245 -12.43 -5.50 8.31
C ASN A 245 -12.89 -5.19 6.88
N LEU A 246 -12.96 -3.90 6.54
CA LEU A 246 -13.41 -3.41 5.23
C LEU A 246 -12.26 -3.20 4.22
N GLY A 247 -11.03 -3.59 4.61
CA GLY A 247 -9.87 -3.45 3.74
C GLY A 247 -9.43 -2.01 3.52
N GLY A 248 -8.74 -1.81 2.42
CA GLY A 248 -8.26 -0.51 1.96
C GLY A 248 -8.84 -0.13 0.61
N GLY A 249 -8.03 0.55 -0.20
CA GLY A 249 -8.42 0.93 -1.55
C GLY A 249 -8.56 2.44 -1.75
N PHE A 250 -8.37 3.22 -0.71
CA PHE A 250 -8.46 4.69 -0.71
C PHE A 250 -7.54 5.31 -1.76
N SER A 251 -8.10 6.18 -2.60
CA SER A 251 -7.38 6.86 -3.68
C SER A 251 -6.45 7.96 -3.17
N ILE A 252 -5.53 8.33 -4.04
CA ILE A 252 -4.64 9.48 -3.90
C ILE A 252 -4.52 10.22 -5.24
N LYS A 253 -3.94 11.41 -5.21
CA LYS A 253 -3.66 12.18 -6.41
C LYS A 253 -2.28 11.82 -7.00
N TYR A 254 -2.28 11.18 -8.18
CA TYR A 254 -1.06 10.92 -8.94
C TYR A 254 -0.84 11.96 -10.05
N VAL A 255 -1.92 12.40 -10.68
CA VAL A 255 -1.91 13.38 -11.78
C VAL A 255 -2.94 14.48 -11.52
N GLU A 256 -2.85 15.57 -12.27
CA GLU A 256 -3.70 16.76 -12.06
C GLU A 256 -5.20 16.47 -12.20
N SER A 257 -5.57 15.52 -13.06
CA SER A 257 -6.96 15.10 -13.28
C SER A 257 -7.55 14.25 -12.15
N ASP A 258 -6.73 13.75 -11.23
CA ASP A 258 -7.21 12.96 -10.10
C ASP A 258 -7.79 13.86 -9.02
N ASP A 259 -8.99 13.52 -8.52
CA ASP A 259 -9.70 14.26 -7.47
C ASP A 259 -10.13 13.30 -6.34
N PRO A 260 -9.15 12.81 -5.53
CA PRO A 260 -9.45 11.93 -4.41
C PRO A 260 -10.13 12.70 -3.28
N LEU A 261 -11.05 12.05 -2.60
CA LEU A 261 -11.59 12.54 -1.34
C LEU A 261 -10.55 12.42 -0.23
N ALA A 262 -10.72 13.19 0.83
CA ALA A 262 -9.88 13.03 2.00
C ALA A 262 -10.11 11.65 2.65
N PRO A 263 -9.07 10.97 3.17
CA PRO A 263 -9.21 9.63 3.74
C PRO A 263 -10.31 9.47 4.80
N TYR A 264 -10.54 10.51 5.61
CA TYR A 264 -11.59 10.49 6.64
C TYR A 264 -13.01 10.43 6.06
N GLU A 265 -13.23 10.89 4.82
CA GLU A 265 -14.56 10.87 4.18
C GLU A 265 -14.96 9.44 3.80
N TYR A 266 -14.03 8.64 3.28
CA TYR A 266 -14.25 7.21 3.02
C TYR A 266 -14.56 6.44 4.31
N VAL A 267 -13.74 6.68 5.35
CA VAL A 267 -13.90 6.03 6.66
C VAL A 267 -15.25 6.41 7.29
N LYS A 268 -15.60 7.70 7.27
CA LYS A 268 -16.89 8.18 7.78
C LYS A 268 -18.07 7.57 7.04
N ALA A 269 -18.02 7.55 5.69
CA ALA A 269 -19.10 7.01 4.87
C ALA A 269 -19.37 5.53 5.17
N ALA A 270 -18.32 4.72 5.35
CA ALA A 270 -18.46 3.32 5.74
C ALA A 270 -19.01 3.17 7.16
N ILE A 271 -18.52 3.97 8.12
CA ILE A 271 -18.99 3.97 9.52
C ILE A 271 -20.48 4.32 9.62
N ASP A 272 -20.94 5.31 8.88
CA ASP A 272 -22.35 5.72 8.89
C ASP A 272 -23.26 4.56 8.48
N VAL A 273 -22.90 3.81 7.44
CA VAL A 273 -23.66 2.61 7.01
C VAL A 273 -23.57 1.46 8.02
N VAL A 274 -22.40 1.25 8.63
CA VAL A 274 -22.24 0.22 9.68
C VAL A 274 -23.19 0.50 10.85
N LYS A 275 -23.32 1.76 11.28
CA LYS A 275 -24.23 2.16 12.36
C LYS A 275 -25.70 1.97 11.97
N GLU A 276 -26.06 2.40 10.76
CA GLU A 276 -27.40 2.26 10.21
C GLU A 276 -27.85 0.79 10.18
N VAL A 277 -27.04 -0.11 9.59
CA VAL A 277 -27.37 -1.53 9.50
C VAL A 277 -27.36 -2.21 10.88
N ALA A 278 -26.47 -1.81 11.77
CA ALA A 278 -26.46 -2.35 13.14
C ALA A 278 -27.75 -2.02 13.89
N GLU A 279 -28.27 -0.79 13.75
CA GLU A 279 -29.54 -0.38 14.31
C GLU A 279 -30.72 -1.11 13.67
N GLU A 280 -30.79 -1.15 12.32
CA GLU A 280 -31.85 -1.83 11.57
C GLU A 280 -31.95 -3.32 11.89
N ARG A 281 -30.82 -4.01 12.04
CA ARG A 281 -30.73 -5.45 12.28
C ARG A 281 -30.69 -5.78 13.79
N ASN A 282 -30.65 -4.79 14.67
CA ASN A 282 -30.51 -4.96 16.12
C ASN A 282 -29.31 -5.85 16.49
N ILE A 283 -28.16 -5.58 15.88
CA ILE A 283 -26.89 -6.26 16.16
C ILE A 283 -25.87 -5.30 16.79
N PRO A 284 -24.92 -5.78 17.62
CA PRO A 284 -23.91 -4.93 18.20
C PRO A 284 -22.99 -4.34 17.12
N LEU A 285 -22.44 -3.15 17.41
CA LEU A 285 -21.42 -2.54 16.57
C LEU A 285 -20.13 -3.37 16.62
N PRO A 286 -19.60 -3.83 15.46
CA PRO A 286 -18.34 -4.58 15.43
C PRO A 286 -17.15 -3.67 15.72
N TYR A 287 -16.00 -4.25 16.05
CA TYR A 287 -14.71 -3.58 15.99
C TYR A 287 -14.32 -3.36 14.53
N LEU A 288 -14.24 -2.10 14.09
CA LEU A 288 -13.98 -1.78 12.69
C LEU A 288 -12.49 -1.74 12.37
N VAL A 289 -12.12 -2.35 11.25
CA VAL A 289 -10.74 -2.36 10.75
C VAL A 289 -10.70 -1.83 9.32
N PHE A 290 -9.71 -0.97 9.03
CA PHE A 290 -9.39 -0.45 7.70
C PHE A 290 -7.92 -0.67 7.39
N GLU A 291 -7.56 -0.86 6.09
CA GLU A 291 -6.21 -1.22 5.65
C GLU A 291 -5.60 -0.18 4.69
N PRO A 292 -5.40 1.07 5.13
CA PRO A 292 -4.73 2.05 4.30
C PRO A 292 -3.25 1.68 4.09
N GLY A 293 -2.79 1.75 2.85
CA GLY A 293 -1.37 1.57 2.50
C GLY A 293 -0.91 2.69 1.59
N ARG A 294 -1.44 2.71 0.36
CA ARG A 294 -1.15 3.73 -0.65
C ARG A 294 -1.32 5.15 -0.09
N SER A 295 -2.45 5.44 0.50
CA SER A 295 -2.79 6.76 1.03
C SER A 295 -1.94 7.20 2.24
N ILE A 296 -1.22 6.27 2.87
CA ILE A 296 -0.27 6.61 3.93
C ILE A 296 1.06 7.08 3.35
N VAL A 297 1.63 6.36 2.37
CA VAL A 297 3.04 6.56 1.97
C VAL A 297 3.23 7.12 0.57
N ALA A 298 2.27 6.99 -0.36
CA ALA A 298 2.52 7.30 -1.76
C ALA A 298 2.87 8.78 -1.97
N GLU A 299 2.01 9.70 -1.57
CA GLU A 299 2.24 11.15 -1.73
C GLU A 299 3.36 11.67 -0.82
N ALA A 300 3.69 10.94 0.25
CA ALA A 300 4.82 11.27 1.12
C ALA A 300 6.19 11.01 0.45
N GLY A 301 6.23 10.28 -0.66
CA GLY A 301 7.46 9.88 -1.34
C GLY A 301 7.61 10.42 -2.75
N ILE A 302 8.84 10.75 -3.13
CA ILE A 302 9.26 11.08 -4.49
C ILE A 302 10.48 10.26 -4.87
N THR A 303 10.73 10.13 -6.18
CA THR A 303 11.98 9.53 -6.67
C THR A 303 12.75 10.57 -7.49
N LEU A 304 14.01 10.74 -7.16
CA LEU A 304 14.93 11.66 -7.85
C LEU A 304 15.83 10.88 -8.79
N TYR A 305 16.00 11.40 -9.99
CA TYR A 305 16.84 10.87 -11.04
C TYR A 305 17.76 11.93 -11.61
N THR A 306 18.86 11.52 -12.20
CA THR A 306 19.70 12.39 -13.05
C THR A 306 19.37 12.10 -14.52
N VAL A 307 19.11 13.19 -15.29
CA VAL A 307 18.95 13.10 -16.73
C VAL A 307 20.32 12.80 -17.37
N GLY A 308 20.42 11.64 -18.00
CA GLY A 308 21.66 11.17 -18.65
C GLY A 308 21.71 11.42 -20.15
N CYS A 309 20.55 11.49 -20.82
CA CYS A 309 20.45 11.68 -22.25
C CYS A 309 19.12 12.35 -22.63
N VAL A 310 19.16 13.26 -23.57
CA VAL A 310 17.96 13.80 -24.23
C VAL A 310 18.07 13.48 -25.72
N LYS A 311 17.12 12.67 -26.23
CA LYS A 311 17.10 12.23 -27.63
C LYS A 311 15.84 12.73 -28.31
N ASP A 312 16.00 13.70 -29.20
CA ASP A 312 14.92 14.21 -30.03
C ASP A 312 14.84 13.47 -31.37
N ILE A 313 13.70 12.80 -31.60
CA ILE A 313 13.39 12.17 -32.89
C ILE A 313 12.40 13.10 -33.57
N GLN A 314 12.88 13.86 -34.55
CA GLN A 314 12.14 14.93 -35.21
C GLN A 314 10.75 14.43 -35.66
N ASN A 315 9.71 15.20 -35.30
CA ASN A 315 8.29 14.92 -35.58
C ASN A 315 7.75 13.57 -35.06
N VAL A 316 8.48 12.89 -34.17
CA VAL A 316 8.05 11.62 -33.58
C VAL A 316 7.95 11.73 -32.06
N ARG A 317 9.08 11.91 -31.37
CA ARG A 317 9.11 11.86 -29.90
C ARG A 317 10.44 12.38 -29.35
N THR A 318 10.39 13.02 -28.19
CA THR A 318 11.58 13.32 -27.40
C THR A 318 11.65 12.39 -26.21
N TYR A 319 12.74 11.65 -26.10
CA TYR A 319 13.07 10.84 -24.91
C TYR A 319 13.97 11.65 -23.97
N VAL A 320 13.61 11.64 -22.69
CA VAL A 320 14.43 12.10 -21.58
C VAL A 320 14.81 10.86 -20.78
N SER A 321 16.03 10.37 -20.98
CA SER A 321 16.50 9.16 -20.31
C SER A 321 17.18 9.49 -19.00
N VAL A 322 16.86 8.69 -17.98
CA VAL A 322 17.34 8.87 -16.61
C VAL A 322 18.17 7.67 -16.15
N ASP A 323 18.89 7.81 -15.04
CA ASP A 323 19.77 6.80 -14.47
C ASP A 323 19.07 5.68 -13.68
N GLY A 324 17.71 5.70 -13.59
CA GLY A 324 16.84 4.63 -13.10
C GLY A 324 15.98 4.03 -14.21
N GLY A 325 14.81 3.49 -13.84
CA GLY A 325 13.86 2.93 -14.80
C GLY A 325 12.88 1.93 -14.17
N MET A 326 12.47 0.92 -14.96
CA MET A 326 11.53 -0.10 -14.51
C MET A 326 12.03 -0.91 -13.29
N THR A 327 13.31 -0.89 -13.02
CA THR A 327 13.91 -1.54 -11.84
C THR A 327 13.53 -0.88 -10.53
N ASP A 328 13.17 0.39 -10.55
CA ASP A 328 12.84 1.20 -9.38
C ASP A 328 11.47 1.90 -9.52
N ASN A 329 10.91 1.98 -10.73
CA ASN A 329 9.57 2.48 -11.00
C ASN A 329 8.83 1.61 -12.04
N PRO A 330 8.38 0.39 -11.65
CA PRO A 330 7.84 -0.58 -12.62
C PRO A 330 6.37 -0.33 -12.98
N ARG A 331 5.66 0.54 -12.27
CA ARG A 331 4.20 0.55 -12.28
C ARG A 331 3.59 1.10 -13.59
N TYR A 332 4.28 1.99 -14.30
CA TYR A 332 3.82 2.43 -15.61
C TYR A 332 3.75 1.26 -16.59
N ILE A 333 4.79 0.44 -16.64
CA ILE A 333 4.87 -0.72 -17.53
C ILE A 333 3.85 -1.80 -17.13
N MET A 334 3.70 -2.06 -15.84
CA MET A 334 2.84 -3.14 -15.34
C MET A 334 1.35 -2.81 -15.38
N TYR A 335 0.98 -1.53 -15.18
CA TYR A 335 -0.40 -1.14 -14.93
C TYR A 335 -0.84 0.08 -15.74
N GLY A 336 0.02 0.67 -16.56
CA GLY A 336 -0.25 1.98 -17.18
C GLY A 336 -0.41 3.11 -16.15
N ALA A 337 0.13 2.93 -14.94
CA ALA A 337 -0.04 3.87 -13.84
C ALA A 337 0.66 5.19 -14.17
N LYS A 338 -0.11 6.27 -14.23
CA LYS A 338 0.41 7.60 -14.52
C LYS A 338 0.98 8.26 -13.28
N TYR A 339 2.03 9.06 -13.47
CA TYR A 339 2.70 9.86 -12.45
C TYR A 339 2.91 11.28 -12.93
N SER A 340 2.88 12.25 -12.02
CA SER A 340 3.40 13.58 -12.28
C SER A 340 4.92 13.60 -12.14
N ALA A 341 5.59 14.35 -13.01
CA ALA A 341 7.03 14.56 -12.95
C ALA A 341 7.39 16.01 -13.23
N CYS A 342 8.55 16.44 -12.75
CA CYS A 342 9.10 17.77 -13.04
C CYS A 342 10.63 17.74 -13.10
N ILE A 343 11.22 18.76 -13.74
CA ILE A 343 12.66 19.04 -13.61
C ILE A 343 12.88 19.79 -12.31
N ALA A 344 13.44 19.12 -11.32
CA ALA A 344 13.51 19.60 -9.94
C ALA A 344 14.36 20.88 -9.77
N ASN A 345 15.39 21.05 -10.58
CA ASN A 345 16.20 22.28 -10.61
C ASN A 345 15.61 23.40 -11.49
N LYS A 346 14.42 23.18 -12.07
CA LYS A 346 13.67 24.13 -12.91
C LYS A 346 12.17 24.07 -12.57
N ALA A 347 11.82 23.85 -11.28
CA ALA A 347 10.47 23.48 -10.86
C ALA A 347 9.42 24.59 -11.04
N ASN A 348 9.83 25.84 -11.19
CA ASN A 348 8.97 26.99 -11.51
C ASN A 348 9.05 27.42 -12.98
N ALA A 349 9.82 26.71 -13.83
CA ALA A 349 9.90 27.03 -15.24
C ALA A 349 8.64 26.56 -15.99
N GLU A 350 8.34 27.21 -17.11
CA GLU A 350 7.23 26.85 -17.98
C GLU A 350 7.48 25.49 -18.68
N ASN A 351 6.46 24.64 -18.72
CA ASN A 351 6.50 23.41 -19.49
C ASN A 351 6.33 23.73 -20.98
N VAL A 352 7.36 23.45 -21.76
CA VAL A 352 7.43 23.84 -23.17
C VAL A 352 7.46 22.67 -24.14
N LYS A 353 7.65 21.44 -23.62
CA LYS A 353 7.77 20.24 -24.46
C LYS A 353 7.15 19.02 -23.81
N GLU A 354 6.37 18.27 -24.58
CA GLU A 354 5.91 16.95 -24.18
C GLU A 354 7.01 15.92 -24.48
N VAL A 355 7.35 15.10 -23.48
CA VAL A 355 8.43 14.13 -23.56
C VAL A 355 8.00 12.75 -23.04
N THR A 356 8.79 11.74 -23.37
CA THR A 356 8.73 10.41 -22.76
C THR A 356 9.93 10.25 -21.83
N ILE A 357 9.67 9.99 -20.55
CA ILE A 357 10.71 9.68 -19.56
C ILE A 357 11.03 8.20 -19.68
N ALA A 358 12.26 7.88 -20.07
CA ALA A 358 12.74 6.52 -20.27
C ALA A 358 13.80 6.14 -19.23
N GLY A 359 13.83 4.87 -18.87
CA GLY A 359 14.87 4.32 -18.03
C GLY A 359 16.13 3.92 -18.79
N LYS A 360 17.07 3.35 -18.06
CA LYS A 360 18.39 2.91 -18.60
C LYS A 360 18.47 1.40 -18.87
N CYS A 361 17.41 0.64 -18.59
CA CYS A 361 17.42 -0.80 -18.84
C CYS A 361 17.50 -1.10 -20.35
N CYS A 362 18.18 -2.18 -20.71
CA CYS A 362 18.22 -2.67 -22.09
C CYS A 362 16.90 -3.40 -22.42
N GLU A 363 15.80 -2.64 -22.41
CA GLU A 363 14.43 -3.09 -22.63
C GLU A 363 13.62 -1.96 -23.27
N SER A 364 13.01 -2.25 -24.43
CA SER A 364 12.26 -1.21 -25.18
C SER A 364 11.08 -0.60 -24.39
N GLY A 365 10.50 -1.39 -23.49
CA GLY A 365 9.40 -0.97 -22.63
C GLY A 365 9.85 -0.24 -21.37
N ASP A 366 11.13 0.01 -21.14
CA ASP A 366 11.60 0.71 -19.93
C ASP A 366 11.24 2.20 -19.98
N LEU A 367 9.97 2.47 -19.71
CA LEU A 367 9.37 3.80 -19.66
C LEU A 367 8.85 4.08 -18.25
N ILE A 368 9.19 5.24 -17.72
CA ILE A 368 8.65 5.73 -16.45
C ILE A 368 7.31 6.42 -16.69
N GLN A 369 7.21 7.21 -17.77
CA GLN A 369 5.98 7.89 -18.16
C GLN A 369 6.07 8.43 -19.57
N GLU A 370 4.97 8.35 -20.33
CA GLU A 370 4.81 9.00 -21.63
C GLU A 370 4.00 10.29 -21.53
N ASN A 371 4.15 11.15 -22.52
CA ASN A 371 3.40 12.39 -22.71
C ASN A 371 3.43 13.32 -21.49
N VAL A 372 4.63 13.51 -20.94
CA VAL A 372 4.87 14.37 -19.78
C VAL A 372 5.26 15.77 -20.25
N PRO A 373 4.49 16.81 -19.89
CA PRO A 373 4.89 18.19 -20.18
C PRO A 373 6.00 18.62 -19.23
N LEU A 374 7.18 18.95 -19.76
CA LEU A 374 8.34 19.40 -18.99
C LEU A 374 8.92 20.71 -19.53
N PRO A 375 9.66 21.48 -18.71
CA PRO A 375 10.62 22.47 -19.19
C PRO A 375 11.65 21.80 -20.10
N LEU A 376 12.42 22.58 -20.85
CA LEU A 376 13.51 22.04 -21.66
C LEU A 376 14.50 21.29 -20.77
N ALA A 377 14.51 19.95 -20.89
CA ALA A 377 15.39 19.09 -20.12
C ALA A 377 16.79 19.09 -20.73
N GLU A 378 17.81 19.06 -19.87
CA GLU A 378 19.22 19.02 -20.25
C GLU A 378 19.94 17.89 -19.50
N VAL A 379 21.03 17.38 -20.08
CA VAL A 379 21.88 16.40 -19.41
C VAL A 379 22.43 16.99 -18.10
N GLY A 380 22.29 16.23 -17.00
CA GLY A 380 22.68 16.67 -15.67
C GLY A 380 21.55 17.31 -14.86
N ASP A 381 20.38 17.57 -15.47
CA ASP A 381 19.20 18.01 -14.71
C ASP A 381 18.78 16.94 -13.70
N THR A 382 18.22 17.37 -12.57
CA THR A 382 17.55 16.48 -11.62
C THR A 382 16.07 16.39 -11.98
N LEU A 383 15.58 15.19 -12.28
CA LEU A 383 14.18 14.90 -12.54
C LEU A 383 13.55 14.27 -11.30
N ALA A 384 12.39 14.77 -10.88
CA ALA A 384 11.60 14.20 -9.80
C ALA A 384 10.33 13.57 -10.36
N VAL A 385 10.03 12.32 -9.95
CA VAL A 385 8.74 11.66 -10.14
C VAL A 385 8.00 11.68 -8.80
N LEU A 386 6.78 12.20 -8.79
CA LEU A 386 6.01 12.47 -7.58
C LEU A 386 5.17 11.26 -7.16
N ALA A 387 4.75 11.23 -5.89
CA ALA A 387 3.86 10.20 -5.31
C ALA A 387 4.39 8.75 -5.47
N THR A 388 5.70 8.56 -5.40
CA THR A 388 6.36 7.26 -5.58
C THR A 388 6.60 6.48 -4.29
N GLY A 389 6.09 6.94 -3.15
CA GLY A 389 6.29 6.28 -1.85
C GLY A 389 5.65 4.90 -1.73
N ALA A 390 4.64 4.57 -2.55
CA ALA A 390 3.97 3.28 -2.52
C ALA A 390 4.28 2.44 -3.76
N TYR A 391 4.55 1.14 -3.56
CA TYR A 391 4.67 0.11 -4.60
C TYR A 391 5.83 0.28 -5.59
N ASN A 392 6.69 1.28 -5.44
CA ASN A 392 7.89 1.43 -6.27
C ASN A 392 9.06 0.67 -5.65
N TYR A 393 9.55 1.08 -4.48
CA TYR A 393 10.61 0.32 -3.80
C TYR A 393 10.20 -1.13 -3.50
N SER A 394 8.98 -1.36 -3.02
CA SER A 394 8.48 -2.71 -2.70
C SER A 394 8.47 -3.66 -3.91
N MET A 395 8.32 -3.12 -5.12
CA MET A 395 8.31 -3.88 -6.37
C MET A 395 9.63 -3.75 -7.17
N SER A 396 10.62 -3.09 -6.59
CA SER A 396 11.92 -2.91 -7.25
C SER A 396 12.63 -4.24 -7.50
N SER A 397 13.43 -4.27 -8.56
CA SER A 397 14.16 -5.47 -9.00
C SER A 397 15.59 -5.15 -9.35
N ASN A 398 16.39 -6.21 -9.60
CA ASN A 398 17.74 -6.12 -10.11
C ASN A 398 17.83 -6.51 -11.59
N TYR A 399 16.79 -6.21 -12.38
CA TYR A 399 16.87 -6.45 -13.83
C TYR A 399 18.08 -5.74 -14.43
N ASN A 400 18.74 -6.34 -15.41
CA ASN A 400 20.05 -5.97 -15.94
C ASN A 400 21.16 -5.84 -14.86
N ARG A 401 21.02 -6.49 -13.70
CA ARG A 401 21.95 -6.37 -12.54
C ARG A 401 22.12 -4.93 -12.04
N ILE A 402 21.09 -4.08 -12.20
CA ILE A 402 21.10 -2.70 -11.70
C ILE A 402 20.87 -2.75 -10.18
N PRO A 403 21.75 -2.10 -9.37
CA PRO A 403 21.55 -1.99 -7.92
C PRO A 403 20.29 -1.22 -7.56
N ARG A 404 19.56 -1.69 -6.54
CA ARG A 404 18.41 -0.94 -5.99
C ARG A 404 18.85 0.39 -5.39
N PRO A 405 18.07 1.47 -5.61
CA PRO A 405 18.37 2.79 -5.05
C PRO A 405 18.33 2.84 -3.52
N ALA A 406 19.00 3.84 -2.96
CA ALA A 406 18.82 4.20 -1.55
C ALA A 406 17.45 4.81 -1.30
N MET A 407 17.00 4.76 -0.04
CA MET A 407 15.86 5.53 0.44
C MET A 407 16.27 6.41 1.62
N LEU A 408 15.93 7.70 1.51
CA LEU A 408 16.18 8.74 2.49
C LEU A 408 14.86 9.16 3.13
N ALA A 409 14.75 9.13 4.44
CA ALA A 409 13.69 9.81 5.18
C ALA A 409 14.15 11.24 5.50
N VAL A 410 13.24 12.21 5.34
CA VAL A 410 13.45 13.62 5.66
C VAL A 410 12.32 14.12 6.55
N LYS A 411 12.62 15.11 7.42
CA LYS A 411 11.66 15.79 8.29
C LYS A 411 11.74 17.31 8.13
N GLU A 412 10.64 17.98 8.43
CA GLU A 412 10.57 19.46 8.39
C GLU A 412 11.53 20.14 9.38
N ASN A 413 11.92 19.44 10.44
CA ASN A 413 12.91 19.94 11.42
C ASN A 413 14.36 19.93 10.91
N GLY A 414 14.61 19.52 9.68
CA GLY A 414 15.92 19.44 9.04
C GLY A 414 16.61 18.08 9.15
N GLU A 415 16.04 17.11 9.85
CA GLU A 415 16.63 15.77 9.95
C GLU A 415 16.59 15.02 8.60
N LYS A 416 17.69 14.30 8.33
CA LYS A 416 17.84 13.41 7.18
C LYS A 416 18.39 12.08 7.65
N LYS A 417 17.83 10.97 7.19
CA LYS A 417 18.28 9.62 7.57
C LYS A 417 18.16 8.64 6.41
N ILE A 418 19.26 7.99 6.04
CA ILE A 418 19.22 6.83 5.14
C ILE A 418 18.50 5.69 5.89
N ILE A 419 17.35 5.28 5.38
CA ILE A 419 16.54 4.18 5.94
C ILE A 419 16.72 2.88 5.15
N ILE A 420 17.16 2.98 3.89
CA ILE A 420 17.60 1.86 3.06
C ILE A 420 18.89 2.27 2.36
N LYS A 421 19.92 1.48 2.50
CA LYS A 421 21.21 1.70 1.82
C LYS A 421 21.05 1.36 0.33
N ARG A 422 21.74 2.11 -0.54
CA ARG A 422 21.94 1.73 -1.94
C ARG A 422 22.66 0.38 -2.01
N GLU A 423 22.20 -0.52 -2.86
CA GLU A 423 22.93 -1.76 -3.14
C GLU A 423 24.25 -1.46 -3.85
N THR A 424 25.26 -2.24 -3.52
CA THR A 424 26.57 -2.26 -4.19
C THR A 424 26.60 -3.39 -5.23
N TYR A 425 27.62 -3.43 -6.08
CA TYR A 425 27.83 -4.58 -6.98
C TYR A 425 28.12 -5.87 -6.19
N GLU A 426 28.73 -5.78 -5.02
CA GLU A 426 28.93 -6.91 -4.10
C GLU A 426 27.58 -7.46 -3.60
N ASP A 427 26.60 -6.59 -3.31
CA ASP A 427 25.27 -7.03 -2.92
C ASP A 427 24.56 -7.78 -4.04
N ILE A 428 24.82 -7.43 -5.30
CA ILE A 428 24.23 -8.08 -6.47
C ILE A 428 24.72 -9.52 -6.63
N VAL A 429 26.00 -9.78 -6.34
CA VAL A 429 26.61 -11.10 -6.56
C VAL A 429 26.69 -11.97 -5.31
N LYS A 430 26.29 -11.45 -4.14
CA LYS A 430 26.47 -12.14 -2.84
C LYS A 430 25.85 -13.54 -2.74
N ASN A 431 24.85 -13.84 -3.56
CA ASN A 431 24.17 -15.13 -3.58
C ASN A 431 24.56 -16.00 -4.80
N ASP A 432 25.46 -15.51 -5.66
CA ASP A 432 25.97 -16.30 -6.80
C ASP A 432 27.03 -17.28 -6.30
N LEU A 433 26.99 -18.50 -6.80
CA LEU A 433 27.97 -19.55 -6.53
C LEU A 433 28.75 -19.87 -7.82
N LEU A 434 30.09 -20.04 -7.74
CA LEU A 434 30.96 -20.47 -8.84
C LEU A 434 31.24 -21.97 -8.75
#